data_7688def684d97b8538c1001935593b2b
#
_entry.id   7688def684d97b8538c1001935593b2b
#
_cell.length_a   1.000
_cell.length_b   1.000
_cell.length_c   1.000
_cell.angle_alpha   90.00
_cell.angle_beta   90.00
_cell.angle_gamma   90.00
#
_symmetry.space_group_name_H-M   'P 1'
#
loop_
_entity.id
_entity.type
_entity.pdbx_description
1 polymer ?
#
loop_
_entity_poly.entity_id
_entity_poly.type
_entity_poly.pdbx_seq_one_letter_code
_entity_poly.pdbx_strand_id
1 'polypeptide(L)'
;MNNFAHLLRGFLVTAFVMIGVSQTANAVPRKLKRECRSDYKSLCSHYKVGTSRMRSCMRSNGSQLSWRCYQALKDHGYVSGRSGRSR
;
A
#
# COMPACT_ATOMS: atom_id res chain seq x y z
N MET A 1 -49.89 4.94 -5.73
CA MET A 1 -49.33 4.48 -6.85
C MET A 1 -48.04 5.11 -7.17
N ASN A 2 -47.94 6.38 -7.22
CA ASN A 2 -46.70 6.99 -7.58
C ASN A 2 -45.58 6.79 -6.59
N ASN A 3 -45.92 6.42 -5.42
CA ASN A 3 -44.91 6.28 -4.39
C ASN A 3 -43.95 5.15 -4.64
N PHE A 4 -44.41 4.17 -5.36
CA PHE A 4 -43.56 3.05 -5.63
C PHE A 4 -42.40 3.43 -6.50
N ALA A 5 -42.62 4.28 -7.44
CA ALA A 5 -41.55 4.64 -8.34
C ALA A 5 -40.46 5.38 -7.60
N HIS A 6 -40.86 6.16 -6.64
CA HIS A 6 -39.88 6.90 -5.90
C HIS A 6 -39.01 5.99 -5.02
N LEU A 7 -39.62 5.01 -4.46
CA LEU A 7 -38.90 4.12 -3.63
C LEU A 7 -37.86 3.32 -4.40
N LEU A 8 -38.25 2.90 -5.58
CA LEU A 8 -37.34 2.14 -6.37
C LEU A 8 -36.15 2.95 -6.79
N ARG A 9 -36.37 4.19 -7.06
CA ARG A 9 -35.26 4.99 -7.45
C ARG A 9 -34.29 5.17 -6.34
N GLY A 10 -34.77 5.26 -5.15
CA GLY A 10 -33.89 5.43 -4.04
C GLY A 10 -32.92 4.29 -3.84
N PHE A 11 -33.40 3.11 -4.12
CA PHE A 11 -32.56 1.96 -3.94
C PHE A 11 -31.40 1.92 -4.92
N LEU A 12 -31.65 2.29 -6.12
CA LEU A 12 -30.61 2.23 -7.11
C LEU A 12 -29.46 3.11 -6.80
N VAL A 13 -29.74 4.24 -6.21
CA VAL A 13 -28.69 5.15 -5.94
C VAL A 13 -27.77 4.66 -4.85
N THR A 14 -28.32 3.98 -3.90
CA THR A 14 -27.52 3.54 -2.80
C THR A 14 -26.48 2.53 -3.18
N ALA A 15 -26.77 1.72 -4.14
CA ALA A 15 -25.88 0.66 -4.48
C ALA A 15 -24.58 1.11 -5.09
N PHE A 16 -24.58 2.29 -5.66
CA PHE A 16 -23.40 2.74 -6.27
C PHE A 16 -22.28 3.09 -5.36
N VAL A 17 -22.57 3.48 -4.18
CA VAL A 17 -21.57 3.99 -3.31
C VAL A 17 -20.57 2.98 -2.84
N MET A 18 -20.94 1.74 -2.89
CA MET A 18 -20.07 0.74 -2.35
C MET A 18 -18.92 0.34 -3.19
N ILE A 19 -18.94 0.66 -4.42
CA ILE A 19 -17.93 0.16 -5.28
C ILE A 19 -16.61 0.81 -5.23
N GLY A 20 -16.50 1.98 -4.83
CA GLY A 20 -15.25 2.65 -4.97
C GLY A 20 -14.25 2.54 -3.87
N VAL A 21 -14.45 1.71 -2.91
CA VAL A 21 -13.62 1.75 -1.77
C VAL A 21 -12.49 0.80 -1.67
N SER A 22 -12.50 -0.23 -2.36
CA SER A 22 -11.57 -1.28 -2.12
C SER A 22 -10.37 -1.31 -2.98
N GLN A 23 -10.11 -0.33 -3.73
CA GLN A 23 -9.07 -0.45 -4.61
C GLN A 23 -7.70 -0.14 -4.25
N THR A 24 -7.42 0.50 -3.21
CA THR A 24 -6.08 0.95 -2.98
C THR A 24 -5.35 0.24 -1.91
N ALA A 25 -5.90 -0.83 -1.39
CA ALA A 25 -5.31 -1.50 -0.27
C ALA A 25 -3.88 -1.97 -0.51
N ASN A 26 -3.60 -2.41 -1.68
CA ASN A 26 -2.27 -2.93 -1.96
C ASN A 26 -1.43 -2.02 -2.84
N ALA A 27 -1.87 -0.84 -3.08
CA ALA A 27 -1.14 0.04 -3.96
C ALA A 27 0.13 0.53 -3.29
N VAL A 28 1.21 0.54 -4.01
CA VAL A 28 2.48 1.03 -3.51
C VAL A 28 2.70 2.41 -4.09
N PRO A 29 2.93 3.42 -3.27
CA PRO A 29 3.10 4.77 -3.77
C PRO A 29 4.25 4.87 -4.77
N ARG A 30 4.05 5.68 -5.77
CA ARG A 30 5.04 5.83 -6.80
C ARG A 30 6.39 6.28 -6.29
N LYS A 31 6.38 7.19 -5.36
CA LYS A 31 7.62 7.66 -4.78
C LYS A 31 8.36 6.53 -4.09
N LEU A 32 7.65 5.72 -3.36
CA LEU A 32 8.25 4.59 -2.66
C LEU A 32 8.88 3.63 -3.64
N LYS A 33 8.19 3.33 -4.71
CA LYS A 33 8.73 2.45 -5.73
C LYS A 33 10.02 3.01 -6.28
N ARG A 34 10.05 4.29 -6.53
CA ARG A 34 11.22 4.91 -7.11
C ARG A 34 12.41 4.87 -6.17
N GLU A 35 12.19 5.20 -4.92
CA GLU A 35 13.29 5.25 -3.96
C GLU A 35 13.80 3.88 -3.57
N CYS A 36 12.98 2.88 -3.64
CA CYS A 36 13.35 1.55 -3.20
C CYS A 36 13.62 0.55 -4.31
N ARG A 37 13.56 0.99 -5.55
CA ARG A 37 13.70 0.07 -6.67
C ARG A 37 14.99 -0.75 -6.61
N SER A 38 16.08 -0.10 -6.40
CA SER A 38 17.36 -0.77 -6.37
C SER A 38 17.45 -1.75 -5.21
N ASP A 39 17.01 -1.34 -4.05
CA ASP A 39 17.05 -2.20 -2.87
C ASP A 39 16.12 -3.40 -3.05
N TYR A 40 14.96 -3.16 -3.60
CA TYR A 40 14.04 -4.25 -3.86
C TYR A 40 14.68 -5.27 -4.79
N LYS A 41 15.31 -4.81 -5.84
CA LYS A 41 15.91 -5.71 -6.79
C LYS A 41 17.01 -6.52 -6.19
N SER A 42 17.81 -5.93 -5.35
CA SER A 42 18.91 -6.65 -4.78
C SER A 42 18.53 -7.54 -3.60
N LEU A 43 17.55 -7.15 -2.83
CA LEU A 43 17.27 -7.88 -1.61
C LEU A 43 16.00 -8.70 -1.61
N CYS A 44 15.00 -8.27 -2.33
CA CYS A 44 13.68 -8.86 -2.21
C CYS A 44 13.00 -9.19 -3.53
N SER A 45 13.74 -9.32 -4.59
CA SER A 45 13.17 -9.52 -5.92
C SER A 45 12.37 -10.80 -6.08
N HIS A 46 12.50 -11.74 -5.16
CA HIS A 46 11.76 -12.99 -5.22
C HIS A 46 10.28 -12.78 -4.92
N TYR A 47 9.93 -11.67 -4.35
CA TYR A 47 8.55 -11.44 -3.95
C TYR A 47 7.92 -10.36 -4.83
N LYS A 48 6.65 -10.51 -5.12
CA LYS A 48 5.98 -9.55 -5.94
C LYS A 48 5.77 -8.24 -5.23
N VAL A 49 5.94 -7.15 -5.95
CA VAL A 49 5.75 -5.81 -5.40
C VAL A 49 4.33 -5.67 -4.89
N GLY A 50 4.17 -5.09 -3.73
CA GLY A 50 2.86 -4.84 -3.14
C GLY A 50 2.33 -5.96 -2.26
N THR A 51 3.05 -7.04 -2.15
CA THR A 51 2.60 -8.15 -1.32
C THR A 51 3.13 -8.02 0.10
N SER A 52 2.50 -8.68 1.01
CA SER A 52 2.97 -8.66 2.39
C SER A 52 4.30 -9.35 2.54
N ARG A 53 4.59 -10.33 1.72
CA ARG A 53 5.88 -10.98 1.77
C ARG A 53 7.00 -10.05 1.35
N MET A 54 6.76 -9.27 0.32
CA MET A 54 7.73 -8.30 -0.12
C MET A 54 7.96 -7.26 0.97
N ARG A 55 6.90 -6.78 1.60
CA ARG A 55 7.04 -5.79 2.67
C ARG A 55 7.81 -6.36 3.85
N SER A 56 7.56 -7.60 4.18
CA SER A 56 8.26 -8.25 5.25
C SER A 56 9.73 -8.39 4.94
N CYS A 57 10.05 -8.73 3.71
CA CYS A 57 11.43 -8.85 3.27
C CYS A 57 12.15 -7.51 3.39
N MET A 58 11.54 -6.46 2.91
CA MET A 58 12.16 -5.14 2.99
C MET A 58 12.37 -4.74 4.44
N ARG A 59 11.43 -5.04 5.29
CA ARG A 59 11.54 -4.71 6.69
C ARG A 59 12.65 -5.49 7.37
N SER A 60 12.77 -6.75 7.04
CA SER A 60 13.81 -7.58 7.61
C SER A 60 15.19 -7.15 7.19
N ASN A 61 15.29 -6.52 6.05
CA ASN A 61 16.57 -6.06 5.56
C ASN A 61 16.77 -4.57 5.80
N GLY A 62 16.11 -4.03 6.78
CA GLY A 62 16.13 -2.61 7.01
C GLY A 62 17.49 -1.99 7.14
N SER A 63 18.43 -2.68 7.76
CA SER A 63 19.77 -2.12 7.94
C SER A 63 20.57 -2.11 6.66
N GLN A 64 20.15 -2.84 5.65
CA GLN A 64 20.83 -2.88 4.37
C GLN A 64 20.20 -1.99 3.33
N LEU A 65 19.11 -1.36 3.64
CA LEU A 65 18.46 -0.49 2.68
C LEU A 65 19.21 0.82 2.53
N SER A 66 19.15 1.40 1.36
CA SER A 66 19.71 2.72 1.20
C SER A 66 18.94 3.69 2.08
N TRP A 67 19.56 4.78 2.45
CA TRP A 67 18.93 5.77 3.30
C TRP A 67 17.65 6.31 2.65
N ARG A 68 17.67 6.55 1.38
CA ARG A 68 16.52 7.06 0.67
C ARG A 68 15.35 6.11 0.74
N CYS A 69 15.61 4.83 0.54
CA CYS A 69 14.56 3.83 0.61
C CYS A 69 14.03 3.72 2.03
N TYR A 70 14.91 3.70 3.00
CA TYR A 70 14.49 3.57 4.39
C TYR A 70 13.61 4.76 4.78
N GLN A 71 14.01 5.96 4.41
CA GLN A 71 13.21 7.13 4.71
C GLN A 71 11.85 7.08 4.03
N ALA A 72 11.80 6.63 2.81
CA ALA A 72 10.53 6.52 2.12
C ALA A 72 9.61 5.51 2.80
N LEU A 73 10.16 4.41 3.24
CA LEU A 73 9.37 3.41 3.96
C LEU A 73 8.86 3.97 5.28
N LYS A 74 9.69 4.72 5.96
CA LYS A 74 9.30 5.31 7.21
C LYS A 74 8.21 6.34 7.00
N ASP A 75 8.36 7.18 6.00
CA ASP A 75 7.38 8.23 5.72
C ASP A 75 6.02 7.68 5.37
N HIS A 76 5.98 6.50 4.81
CA HIS A 76 4.72 5.88 4.44
C HIS A 76 4.25 4.86 5.49
N GLY A 77 4.89 4.84 6.63
CA GLY A 77 4.43 4.00 7.73
C GLY A 77 4.75 2.53 7.64
N TYR A 78 5.61 2.13 6.74
CA TYR A 78 5.92 0.72 6.60
C TYR A 78 6.96 0.23 7.60
N VAL A 79 7.76 1.11 8.15
CA VAL A 79 8.69 0.73 9.19
C VAL A 79 8.64 1.79 10.25
N SER A 80 8.94 1.45 11.47
CA SER A 80 8.98 2.44 12.50
C SER A 80 10.35 3.07 12.48
N GLY A 81 10.44 4.23 13.00
CA GLY A 81 11.62 5.02 12.89
C GLY A 81 12.87 4.43 13.42
N ARG A 82 12.81 3.50 14.35
CA ARG A 82 13.97 2.94 14.89
C ARG A 82 14.19 1.56 14.55
N SER A 83 13.21 0.90 14.03
CA SER A 83 13.34 -0.47 13.82
C SER A 83 14.31 -0.74 12.76
N GLY A 84 15.03 -1.56 12.77
CA GLY A 84 15.94 -1.95 11.76
C GLY A 84 17.20 -1.17 11.72
N ARG A 85 17.17 0.02 12.27
CA ARG A 85 18.35 0.78 12.22
C ARG A 85 18.89 1.07 13.54
N SER A 86 18.14 0.87 14.49
CA SER A 86 18.60 1.21 15.77
C SER A 86 19.62 0.30 16.25
N ARG A 87 19.99 -0.53 15.57
CA ARG A 87 21.00 -1.32 16.06
C ARG A 87 21.97 -1.37 15.21
#